data_0f53fb1d038b2f7d780ca3171b0508d3
#
_entry.id   0f53fb1d038b2f7d780ca3171b0508d3
#
_cell.length_a   1.000
_cell.length_b   1.000
_cell.length_c   1.000
_cell.angle_alpha   90.00
_cell.angle_beta   90.00
_cell.angle_gamma   90.00
#
_symmetry.space_group_name_H-M   'P 1'
#
loop_
_entity.id
_entity.type
_entity.pdbx_description
1 polymer ?
#
loop_
_entity_poly.entity_id
_entity_poly.type
_entity_poly.pdbx_seq_one_letter_code
_entity_poly.pdbx_strand_id
1 'polypeptide(L)'
;MNDLKLYSAAACRDIDIRAMKSVADGGLGLSGQTLMERAAHFALESLMSLRSELTSLTILCGKGNNAGDGYLVGMLARQLGIAVQLIAVEPKAQLSGDALTACERALAAGIE
;
A
#
# COMPACT_ATOMS: atom_id res chain seq x y z
N MET A 1 -24.90 -8.23 -5.20
CA MET A 1 -23.79 -7.46 -4.58
C MET A 1 -23.14 -8.31 -3.51
N ASN A 2 -21.83 -8.40 -3.56
CA ASN A 2 -21.11 -9.20 -2.57
C ASN A 2 -21.14 -8.54 -1.20
N ASP A 3 -21.32 -9.35 -0.17
CA ASP A 3 -21.25 -8.86 1.19
C ASP A 3 -19.80 -8.49 1.52
N LEU A 4 -19.58 -7.23 1.86
CA LEU A 4 -18.29 -6.75 2.31
C LEU A 4 -18.23 -6.87 3.83
N LYS A 5 -17.24 -7.60 4.31
CA LYS A 5 -16.97 -7.66 5.75
C LYS A 5 -16.09 -6.49 6.12
N LEU A 6 -16.56 -5.68 7.05
CA LEU A 6 -15.79 -4.56 7.58
C LEU A 6 -15.25 -4.96 8.96
N TYR A 7 -13.98 -4.69 9.16
CA TYR A 7 -13.29 -4.96 10.42
C TYR A 7 -12.93 -3.66 11.10
N SER A 8 -12.91 -3.67 12.44
CA SER A 8 -12.42 -2.52 13.20
C SER A 8 -10.92 -2.32 12.94
N ALA A 9 -10.42 -1.11 13.20
CA ALA A 9 -9.00 -0.83 13.10
C ALA A 9 -8.18 -1.75 14.03
N ALA A 10 -8.69 -2.04 15.24
CA ALA A 10 -8.03 -2.94 16.17
C ALA A 10 -7.97 -4.37 15.63
N ALA A 11 -9.05 -4.87 15.02
CA ALA A 11 -9.09 -6.22 14.44
C ALA A 11 -8.13 -6.32 13.25
N CYS A 12 -8.06 -5.29 12.40
CA CYS A 12 -7.12 -5.26 11.28
C CYS A 12 -5.68 -5.27 11.78
N ARG A 13 -5.39 -4.52 12.84
CA ARG A 13 -4.06 -4.50 13.44
C ARG A 13 -3.66 -5.86 13.99
N ASP A 14 -4.60 -6.56 14.65
CA ASP A 14 -4.33 -7.91 15.19
C ASP A 14 -4.04 -8.90 14.07
N ILE A 15 -4.78 -8.83 12.97
CA ILE A 15 -4.54 -9.68 11.81
C ILE A 15 -3.15 -9.42 11.24
N ASP A 16 -2.76 -8.16 11.10
CA ASP A 16 -1.44 -7.78 10.59
C ASP A 16 -0.32 -8.27 11.51
N ILE A 17 -0.47 -8.08 12.83
CA ILE A 17 0.52 -8.54 13.82
C ILE A 17 0.68 -10.05 13.75
N ARG A 18 -0.41 -10.81 13.66
CA ARG A 18 -0.36 -12.27 13.54
C ARG A 18 0.33 -12.72 12.27
N ALA A 19 0.03 -12.05 11.16
CA ALA A 19 0.64 -12.38 9.87
C ALA A 19 2.15 -12.10 9.87
N MET A 20 2.60 -11.10 10.63
CA MET A 20 4.01 -10.73 10.71
C MET A 20 4.82 -11.64 11.65
N LYS A 21 4.18 -12.39 12.55
CA LYS A 21 4.89 -13.31 13.44
C LYS A 21 5.55 -14.43 12.64
N SER A 22 6.67 -14.94 13.15
CA SER A 22 7.34 -16.07 12.52
C SER A 22 6.44 -17.31 12.56
N VAL A 23 6.70 -18.26 11.67
CA VAL A 23 5.98 -19.53 11.64
C VAL A 23 6.13 -20.27 12.98
N ALA A 24 7.32 -20.18 13.60
CA ALA A 24 7.57 -20.79 14.92
C ALA A 24 6.68 -20.21 16.01
N ASP A 25 6.28 -18.96 15.89
CA ASP A 25 5.40 -18.26 16.85
C ASP A 25 3.92 -18.35 16.45
N GLY A 26 3.58 -19.21 15.50
CA GLY A 26 2.19 -19.39 15.03
C GLY A 26 1.73 -18.35 14.03
N GLY A 27 2.63 -17.53 13.50
CA GLY A 27 2.33 -16.55 12.46
C GLY A 27 2.68 -17.04 11.07
N LEU A 28 2.54 -16.16 10.07
CA LEU A 28 2.83 -16.45 8.66
C LEU A 28 4.24 -16.03 8.24
N GLY A 29 4.99 -15.36 9.13
CA GLY A 29 6.35 -14.91 8.84
C GLY A 29 6.43 -13.82 7.78
N LEU A 30 5.34 -13.07 7.54
CA LEU A 30 5.30 -12.02 6.53
C LEU A 30 5.91 -10.74 7.08
N SER A 31 6.72 -10.06 6.26
CA SER A 31 7.23 -8.74 6.62
C SER A 31 6.14 -7.68 6.50
N GLY A 32 6.32 -6.56 7.22
CA GLY A 32 5.41 -5.42 7.10
C GLY A 32 5.36 -4.89 5.68
N GLN A 33 6.49 -4.87 4.97
CA GLN A 33 6.54 -4.45 3.58
C GLN A 33 5.75 -5.38 2.66
N THR A 34 5.80 -6.69 2.90
CA THR A 34 5.02 -7.66 2.13
C THR A 34 3.52 -7.46 2.33
N LEU A 35 3.09 -7.23 3.58
CA LEU A 35 1.67 -6.96 3.87
C LEU A 35 1.22 -5.66 3.21
N MET A 36 2.04 -4.62 3.28
CA MET A 36 1.77 -3.33 2.67
C MET A 36 1.63 -3.47 1.15
N GLU A 37 2.51 -4.24 0.52
CA GLU A 37 2.46 -4.49 -0.91
C GLU A 37 1.21 -5.28 -1.32
N ARG A 38 0.81 -6.27 -0.54
CA ARG A 38 -0.44 -7.02 -0.79
C ARG A 38 -1.65 -6.12 -0.69
N ALA A 39 -1.69 -5.24 0.30
CA ALA A 39 -2.76 -4.27 0.44
C ALA A 39 -2.80 -3.31 -0.76
N ALA A 40 -1.65 -2.87 -1.24
CA ALA A 40 -1.55 -2.00 -2.40
C ALA A 40 -2.05 -2.70 -3.68
N HIS A 41 -1.66 -3.96 -3.89
CA HIS A 41 -2.17 -4.76 -5.01
C HIS A 41 -3.68 -4.88 -4.98
N PHE A 42 -4.23 -5.19 -3.82
CA PHE A 42 -5.68 -5.34 -3.68
C PHE A 42 -6.39 -4.02 -3.98
N ALA A 43 -5.86 -2.92 -3.48
CA ALA A 43 -6.45 -1.60 -3.72
C ALA A 43 -6.43 -1.25 -5.22
N LEU A 44 -5.32 -1.50 -5.89
CA LEU A 44 -5.19 -1.22 -7.32
C LEU A 44 -6.10 -2.11 -8.14
N GLU A 45 -6.17 -3.41 -7.84
CA GLU A 45 -7.06 -4.34 -8.53
C GLU A 45 -8.52 -3.94 -8.36
N SER A 46 -8.91 -3.52 -7.15
CA SER A 46 -10.27 -3.06 -6.88
C SER A 46 -10.58 -1.80 -7.69
N LEU A 47 -9.65 -0.87 -7.78
CA LEU A 47 -9.82 0.34 -8.56
C LEU A 47 -9.97 0.03 -10.04
N MET A 48 -9.15 -0.86 -10.57
CA MET A 48 -9.19 -1.26 -11.98
C MET A 48 -10.48 -2.02 -12.32
N SER A 49 -11.04 -2.75 -11.36
CA SER A 49 -12.35 -3.39 -11.54
C SER A 49 -13.46 -2.37 -11.67
N LEU A 50 -13.34 -1.23 -10.98
CA LEU A 50 -14.33 -0.16 -11.04
C LEU A 50 -14.12 0.74 -12.27
N ARG A 51 -12.91 0.84 -12.77
CA ARG A 51 -12.52 1.70 -13.89
C ARG A 51 -11.60 0.94 -14.84
N SER A 52 -12.19 0.18 -15.74
CA SER A 52 -11.44 -0.68 -16.67
C SER A 52 -10.54 0.09 -17.64
N GLU A 53 -10.83 1.38 -17.87
CA GLU A 53 -10.05 2.22 -18.78
C GLU A 53 -9.17 3.22 -18.01
N LEU A 54 -8.64 2.82 -16.86
CA LEU A 54 -7.80 3.67 -16.05
C LEU A 54 -6.47 3.96 -16.77
N THR A 55 -6.25 5.23 -17.12
CA THR A 55 -5.04 5.66 -17.81
C THR A 55 -4.17 6.59 -16.95
N SER A 56 -4.77 7.21 -15.94
CA SER A 56 -4.05 8.11 -15.04
C SER A 56 -4.62 8.01 -13.64
N LEU A 57 -3.78 8.28 -12.66
CA LEU A 57 -4.13 8.15 -11.25
C LEU A 57 -3.42 9.22 -10.45
N THR A 58 -4.18 9.95 -9.63
CA THR A 58 -3.61 10.88 -8.65
C THR A 58 -3.84 10.29 -7.27
N ILE A 59 -2.77 10.16 -6.49
CA ILE A 59 -2.80 9.56 -5.17
C ILE A 59 -2.39 10.59 -4.13
N LEU A 60 -3.25 10.78 -3.12
CA LEU A 60 -2.91 11.56 -1.94
C LEU A 60 -2.31 10.62 -0.92
N CYS A 61 -1.03 10.79 -0.62
CA CYS A 61 -0.34 10.00 0.39
C CYS A 61 -0.49 10.70 1.74
N GLY A 62 -1.15 10.03 2.68
CA GLY A 62 -1.36 10.54 4.02
C GLY A 62 -0.11 10.46 4.88
N LYS A 63 -0.30 10.31 6.18
CA LYS A 63 0.80 10.23 7.16
C LYS A 63 1.05 8.78 7.57
N GLY A 64 2.27 8.51 8.04
CA GLY A 64 2.63 7.22 8.58
C GLY A 64 2.50 6.09 7.56
N ASN A 65 2.02 4.94 8.00
CA ASN A 65 1.90 3.76 7.15
C ASN A 65 0.90 3.93 6.00
N ASN A 66 -0.09 4.80 6.14
CA ASN A 66 -1.02 5.09 5.06
C ASN A 66 -0.31 5.73 3.86
N ALA A 67 0.72 6.52 4.11
CA ALA A 67 1.56 7.06 3.04
C ALA A 67 2.24 5.92 2.28
N GLY A 68 2.73 4.91 3.00
CA GLY A 68 3.37 3.75 2.40
C GLY A 68 2.46 3.02 1.43
N ASP A 69 1.21 2.80 1.80
CA ASP A 69 0.22 2.18 0.93
C ASP A 69 0.05 2.98 -0.36
N GLY A 70 -0.05 4.30 -0.25
CA GLY A 70 -0.17 5.18 -1.42
C GLY A 70 1.04 5.11 -2.34
N TYR A 71 2.24 5.12 -1.78
CA TYR A 71 3.47 5.00 -2.57
C TYR A 71 3.53 3.69 -3.33
N LEU A 72 3.16 2.57 -2.70
CA LEU A 72 3.19 1.27 -3.36
C LEU A 72 2.11 1.14 -4.43
N VAL A 73 0.90 1.67 -4.19
CA VAL A 73 -0.13 1.71 -5.24
C VAL A 73 0.39 2.48 -6.46
N GLY A 74 1.02 3.63 -6.24
CA GLY A 74 1.61 4.41 -7.32
C GLY A 74 2.68 3.65 -8.09
N MET A 75 3.58 2.98 -7.38
CA MET A 75 4.64 2.17 -7.99
C MET A 75 4.04 1.06 -8.88
N LEU A 76 3.06 0.33 -8.34
CA LEU A 76 2.43 -0.78 -9.06
C LEU A 76 1.65 -0.28 -10.28
N ALA A 77 0.92 0.82 -10.13
CA ALA A 77 0.16 1.42 -11.24
C ALA A 77 1.09 1.85 -12.37
N ARG A 78 2.22 2.47 -12.02
CA ARG A 78 3.21 2.88 -13.02
C ARG A 78 3.79 1.69 -13.75
N GLN A 79 4.04 0.58 -13.05
CA GLN A 79 4.52 -0.66 -13.68
C GLN A 79 3.53 -1.23 -14.70
N LEU A 80 2.24 -0.90 -14.55
CA LEU A 80 1.19 -1.30 -15.50
C LEU A 80 1.00 -0.27 -16.62
N GLY A 81 1.81 0.77 -16.68
CA GLY A 81 1.71 1.79 -17.72
C GLY A 81 0.71 2.90 -17.41
N ILE A 82 0.19 2.97 -16.20
CA ILE A 82 -0.72 4.04 -15.78
C ILE A 82 0.10 5.27 -15.41
N ALA A 83 -0.30 6.44 -15.89
CA ALA A 83 0.34 7.69 -15.48
C ALA A 83 -0.03 8.00 -14.04
N VAL A 84 0.97 8.23 -13.19
CA VAL A 84 0.76 8.42 -11.75
C VAL A 84 1.29 9.77 -11.30
N GLN A 85 0.48 10.48 -10.50
CA GLN A 85 0.88 11.66 -9.77
C GLN A 85 0.69 11.39 -8.28
N LEU A 86 1.74 11.58 -7.50
CA LEU A 86 1.68 11.46 -6.05
C LEU A 86 1.71 12.83 -5.41
N ILE A 87 0.80 13.06 -4.47
CA ILE A 87 0.78 14.27 -3.66
C ILE A 87 1.02 13.84 -2.22
N ALA A 88 2.19 14.15 -1.69
CA ALA A 88 2.57 13.76 -0.34
C ALA A 88 2.16 14.85 0.66
N VAL A 89 1.43 14.46 1.68
CA VAL A 89 1.06 15.34 2.79
C VAL A 89 2.24 15.52 3.74
N GLU A 90 3.07 14.47 3.90
CA GLU A 90 4.20 14.45 4.81
C GLU A 90 5.51 14.36 4.03
N PRO A 91 6.51 15.22 4.34
CA PRO A 91 7.82 15.14 3.68
C PRO A 91 8.49 13.78 3.91
N LYS A 92 9.27 13.33 2.94
CA LYS A 92 10.02 12.08 3.04
C LYS A 92 10.85 12.01 4.34
N ALA A 93 11.42 13.12 4.77
CA ALA A 93 12.23 13.18 5.97
C ALA A 93 11.49 12.79 7.25
N GLN A 94 10.16 12.87 7.25
CA GLN A 94 9.33 12.49 8.39
C GLN A 94 8.81 11.05 8.31
N LEU A 95 9.07 10.37 7.20
CA LEU A 95 8.68 8.97 7.04
C LEU A 95 9.69 8.06 7.72
N SER A 96 9.21 6.91 8.21
CA SER A 96 10.06 5.91 8.84
C SER A 96 9.52 4.51 8.55
N GLY A 97 10.32 3.48 8.81
CA GLY A 97 9.89 2.10 8.68
C GLY A 97 9.40 1.74 7.29
N ASP A 98 8.30 1.00 7.22
CA ASP A 98 7.75 0.50 5.97
C ASP A 98 7.28 1.63 5.03
N ALA A 99 6.80 2.74 5.59
CA ALA A 99 6.39 3.88 4.78
C ALA A 99 7.59 4.52 4.07
N LEU A 100 8.72 4.65 4.75
CA LEU A 100 9.94 5.18 4.14
C LEU A 100 10.45 4.24 3.05
N THR A 101 10.47 2.94 3.32
CA THR A 101 10.88 1.93 2.34
C THR A 101 9.99 2.00 1.09
N ALA A 102 8.68 2.11 1.29
CA ALA A 102 7.73 2.24 0.18
C ALA A 102 7.98 3.50 -0.64
N CYS A 103 8.25 4.63 0.01
CA CYS A 103 8.58 5.88 -0.66
C CYS A 103 9.84 5.74 -1.51
N GLU A 104 10.88 5.13 -0.96
CA GLU A 104 12.13 4.91 -1.68
C GLU A 104 11.93 3.98 -2.89
N ARG A 105 11.12 2.94 -2.75
CA ARG A 105 10.80 2.04 -3.85
C ARG A 105 10.04 2.77 -4.97
N ALA A 106 9.10 3.63 -4.61
CA ALA A 106 8.35 4.40 -5.58
C ALA A 106 9.25 5.39 -6.35
N LEU A 107 10.14 6.07 -5.63
CA LEU A 107 11.09 6.98 -6.27
C LEU A 107 12.04 6.23 -7.20
N ALA A 108 12.50 5.06 -6.81
CA ALA A 108 13.36 4.22 -7.64
C ALA A 108 12.63 3.74 -8.90
N ALA A 109 11.31 3.60 -8.84
CA ALA A 109 10.48 3.23 -10.00
C ALA A 109 10.16 4.42 -10.92
N GLY A 110 10.65 5.62 -10.60
CA GLY A 110 10.53 6.80 -11.44
C GLY A 110 9.32 7.68 -11.14
N ILE A 111 8.70 7.54 -9.98
CA ILE A 111 7.62 8.41 -9.54
C ILE A 111 8.23 9.64 -8.87
N GLU A 112 7.77 10.80 -9.25
CA GLU A 112 8.22 12.08 -8.71
C GLU A 112 7.25 12.61 -7.64
#